data_e0104fd79a05e19db01a3823188f7f31
#
_entry.id   e0104fd79a05e19db01a3823188f7f31
#
_cell.length_a   1.000
_cell.length_b   1.000
_cell.length_c   1.000
_cell.angle_alpha   90.00
_cell.angle_beta   90.00
_cell.angle_gamma   90.00
#
_symmetry.space_group_name_H-M   'P 1'
#
loop_
_entity.id
_entity.type
_entity.pdbx_description
1 polymer ?
#
loop_
_entity_poly.entity_id
_entity_poly.type
_entity_poly.pdbx_seq_one_letter_code
_entity_poly.pdbx_strand_id
1 'polypeptide(L)'
;MNTATQNLAQRETSDIEQKRLALNHLQDAWAEAFHQGVDADCLAQTSLFLALAELVSTYGEEATAKFSENLSAKIRNGEFSVKISRQ
;
A
#
# COMPACT_ATOMS: atom_id res chain seq x y z
N MET A 1 21.71 -24.50 17.27
CA MET A 1 20.81 -23.42 17.16
C MET A 1 20.25 -23.33 15.76
N ASN A 2 18.98 -23.32 15.66
CA ASN A 2 18.37 -23.33 14.36
C ASN A 2 17.95 -21.94 13.95
N THR A 3 18.87 -21.19 13.46
CA THR A 3 18.59 -19.81 13.11
C THR A 3 17.74 -19.69 11.88
N ALA A 4 17.78 -20.67 10.99
CA ALA A 4 17.02 -20.54 9.74
C ALA A 4 15.52 -20.56 10.02
N THR A 5 15.05 -21.47 10.85
CA THR A 5 13.64 -21.55 11.16
C THR A 5 13.20 -20.33 11.95
N GLN A 6 14.02 -19.90 12.88
CA GLN A 6 13.67 -18.71 13.66
C GLN A 6 13.60 -17.48 12.76
N ASN A 7 14.50 -17.38 11.81
CA ASN A 7 14.52 -16.22 10.94
C ASN A 7 13.27 -16.15 10.06
N LEU A 8 12.78 -17.31 9.62
CA LEU A 8 11.56 -17.32 8.83
C LEU A 8 10.36 -16.88 9.64
N ALA A 9 10.25 -17.40 10.86
CA ALA A 9 9.12 -17.01 11.70
C ALA A 9 9.18 -15.53 12.04
N GLN A 10 10.37 -15.04 12.33
CA GLN A 10 10.52 -13.62 12.64
C GLN A 10 10.24 -12.75 11.44
N ARG A 11 10.57 -13.23 10.24
CA ARG A 11 10.32 -12.47 9.05
C ARG A 11 8.84 -12.33 8.79
N GLU A 12 8.07 -13.40 8.99
CA GLU A 12 6.63 -13.33 8.80
C GLU A 12 5.99 -12.36 9.78
N THR A 13 6.37 -12.46 11.05
CA THR A 13 5.86 -11.54 12.05
C THR A 13 6.29 -10.12 11.73
N SER A 14 7.54 -9.96 11.30
CA SER A 14 8.05 -8.65 10.97
C SER A 14 7.31 -8.05 9.79
N ASP A 15 6.93 -8.85 8.80
CA ASP A 15 6.19 -8.35 7.65
C ASP A 15 4.81 -7.86 8.05
N ILE A 16 4.13 -8.62 8.90
CA ILE A 16 2.81 -8.22 9.38
C ILE A 16 2.93 -6.94 10.18
N GLU A 17 3.93 -6.89 11.04
CA GLU A 17 4.14 -5.69 11.86
C GLU A 17 4.49 -4.49 11.01
N GLN A 18 5.33 -4.69 10.00
CA GLN A 18 5.71 -3.62 9.11
C GLN A 18 4.50 -3.08 8.35
N LYS A 19 3.64 -3.97 7.88
CA LYS A 19 2.45 -3.54 7.16
C LYS A 19 1.51 -2.77 8.07
N ARG A 20 1.39 -3.20 9.31
CA ARG A 20 0.53 -2.49 10.25
C ARG A 20 1.09 -1.11 10.54
N LEU A 21 2.40 -1.02 10.75
CA LEU A 21 3.04 0.27 10.99
C LEU A 21 2.89 1.19 9.78
N ALA A 22 3.10 0.63 8.59
CA ALA A 22 2.96 1.43 7.38
C ALA A 22 1.54 1.96 7.25
N LEU A 23 0.55 1.11 7.49
CA LEU A 23 -0.84 1.54 7.41
C LEU A 23 -1.13 2.65 8.43
N ASN A 24 -0.64 2.49 9.65
CA ASN A 24 -0.86 3.51 10.67
C ASN A 24 -0.26 4.84 10.27
N HIS A 25 0.97 4.82 9.75
CA HIS A 25 1.62 6.05 9.32
C HIS A 25 0.88 6.70 8.16
N LEU A 26 0.43 5.88 7.20
CA LEU A 26 -0.29 6.43 6.07
C LEU A 26 -1.62 7.02 6.49
N GLN A 27 -2.32 6.34 7.38
CA GLN A 27 -3.60 6.87 7.88
C GLN A 27 -3.40 8.17 8.63
N ASP A 28 -2.34 8.26 9.42
CA ASP A 28 -2.04 9.51 10.14
C ASP A 28 -1.72 10.63 9.17
N ALA A 29 -0.94 10.33 8.13
CA ALA A 29 -0.58 11.33 7.14
C ALA A 29 -1.81 11.80 6.38
N TRP A 30 -2.69 10.87 6.03
CA TRP A 30 -3.94 11.22 5.34
C TRP A 30 -4.81 12.11 6.22
N ALA A 31 -4.94 11.75 7.51
CA ALA A 31 -5.73 12.56 8.42
C ALA A 31 -5.16 13.97 8.53
N GLU A 32 -3.85 14.08 8.62
CA GLU A 32 -3.21 15.39 8.70
C GLU A 32 -3.44 16.19 7.42
N ALA A 33 -3.34 15.53 6.27
CA ALA A 33 -3.54 16.21 5.00
C ALA A 33 -4.98 16.72 4.89
N PHE A 34 -5.96 15.92 5.29
CA PHE A 34 -7.34 16.36 5.29
C PHE A 34 -7.52 17.55 6.22
N HIS A 35 -6.88 17.50 7.36
CA HIS A 35 -6.97 18.61 8.32
C HIS A 35 -6.43 19.89 7.71
N GLN A 36 -5.46 19.80 6.83
CA GLN A 36 -4.89 20.94 6.17
C GLN A 36 -5.62 21.31 4.88
N GLY A 37 -6.69 20.64 4.57
CA GLY A 37 -7.51 21.01 3.43
C GLY A 37 -7.15 20.36 2.11
N VAL A 38 -6.33 19.30 2.12
CA VAL A 38 -6.00 18.61 0.88
C VAL A 38 -7.19 17.76 0.46
N ASP A 39 -7.56 17.86 -0.81
CA ASP A 39 -8.67 17.06 -1.33
C ASP A 39 -8.32 15.58 -1.35
N ALA A 40 -9.31 14.75 -1.07
CA ALA A 40 -9.11 13.31 -1.06
C ALA A 40 -8.61 12.80 -2.41
N ASP A 41 -9.16 13.34 -3.50
CA ASP A 41 -8.78 12.90 -4.83
C ASP A 41 -7.33 13.25 -5.12
N CYS A 42 -6.92 14.45 -4.78
CA CYS A 42 -5.54 14.86 -4.97
C CYS A 42 -4.60 14.00 -4.14
N LEU A 43 -4.97 13.74 -2.90
CA LEU A 43 -4.15 12.93 -2.02
C LEU A 43 -4.02 11.51 -2.53
N ALA A 44 -5.13 10.95 -3.02
CA ALA A 44 -5.11 9.58 -3.54
C ALA A 44 -4.21 9.46 -4.76
N GLN A 45 -4.33 10.39 -5.70
CA GLN A 45 -3.52 10.33 -6.91
C GLN A 45 -2.04 10.55 -6.60
N THR A 46 -1.75 11.50 -5.74
CA THR A 46 -0.37 11.76 -5.36
C THR A 46 0.23 10.55 -4.66
N SER A 47 -0.55 9.93 -3.78
CA SER A 47 -0.10 8.72 -3.09
C SER A 47 0.21 7.61 -4.09
N LEU A 48 -0.65 7.44 -5.08
CA LEU A 48 -0.47 6.40 -6.08
C LEU A 48 0.82 6.63 -6.88
N PHE A 49 1.04 7.86 -7.34
CA PHE A 49 2.23 8.15 -8.12
C PHE A 49 3.49 7.96 -7.28
N LEU A 50 3.45 8.39 -6.05
CA LEU A 50 4.59 8.21 -5.17
C LEU A 50 4.89 6.74 -4.95
N ALA A 51 3.85 5.94 -4.75
CA ALA A 51 4.00 4.51 -4.55
C ALA A 51 4.56 3.84 -5.79
N LEU A 52 4.06 4.22 -6.97
CA LEU A 52 4.56 3.64 -8.21
C LEU A 52 6.02 4.00 -8.44
N ALA A 53 6.39 5.23 -8.14
CA ALA A 53 7.78 5.64 -8.29
C ALA A 53 8.70 4.80 -7.40
N GLU A 54 8.26 4.52 -6.20
CA GLU A 54 9.04 3.71 -5.28
C GLU A 54 9.16 2.28 -5.79
N LEU A 55 8.07 1.73 -6.33
CA LEU A 55 8.09 0.37 -6.84
C LEU A 55 8.99 0.27 -8.07
N VAL A 56 8.96 1.27 -8.96
CA VAL A 56 9.83 1.27 -10.11
C VAL A 56 11.29 1.35 -9.67
N SER A 57 11.56 2.17 -8.68
CA SER A 57 12.92 2.29 -8.17
C SER A 57 13.43 0.97 -7.59
N THR A 58 12.55 0.22 -6.97
CA THR A 58 12.94 -1.03 -6.32
C THR A 58 12.96 -2.21 -7.29
N TYR A 59 11.96 -2.32 -8.15
CA TYR A 59 11.76 -3.51 -8.97
C TYR A 59 11.89 -3.28 -10.47
N GLY A 60 11.96 -2.04 -10.91
CA GLY A 60 12.05 -1.72 -12.33
C GLY A 60 10.70 -1.56 -12.98
N GLU A 61 10.73 -1.04 -14.20
CA GLU A 61 9.50 -0.70 -14.91
C GLU A 61 8.68 -1.92 -15.28
N GLU A 62 9.33 -2.97 -15.74
CA GLU A 62 8.58 -4.12 -16.24
C GLU A 62 7.80 -4.82 -15.12
N ALA A 63 8.44 -5.05 -13.99
CA ALA A 63 7.77 -5.71 -12.88
C ALA A 63 6.65 -4.85 -12.34
N THR A 64 6.88 -3.55 -12.25
CA THR A 64 5.86 -2.63 -11.77
C THR A 64 4.69 -2.58 -12.74
N ALA A 65 4.96 -2.59 -14.04
CA ALA A 65 3.88 -2.59 -15.03
C ALA A 65 3.03 -3.85 -14.92
N LYS A 66 3.67 -4.99 -14.73
CA LYS A 66 2.92 -6.24 -14.56
C LYS A 66 2.07 -6.21 -13.30
N PHE A 67 2.62 -5.69 -12.24
CA PHE A 67 1.87 -5.55 -11.00
C PHE A 67 0.65 -4.66 -11.23
N SER A 68 0.82 -3.59 -11.99
CA SER A 68 -0.29 -2.67 -12.27
C SER A 68 -1.36 -3.33 -13.12
N GLU A 69 -0.98 -4.20 -14.05
CA GLU A 69 -1.95 -4.92 -14.85
C GLU A 69 -2.85 -5.77 -13.97
N ASN A 70 -2.26 -6.43 -12.99
CA ASN A 70 -3.04 -7.23 -12.07
C ASN A 70 -3.99 -6.37 -11.24
N LEU A 71 -3.56 -5.17 -10.90
CA LEU A 71 -4.40 -4.26 -10.15
C LEU A 71 -5.63 -3.85 -10.95
N SER A 72 -5.46 -3.69 -12.25
CA SER A 72 -6.59 -3.32 -13.10
C SER A 72 -7.71 -4.34 -12.97
N ALA A 73 -7.37 -5.62 -13.04
CA ALA A 73 -8.36 -6.67 -12.91
C ALA A 73 -9.01 -6.65 -11.53
N LYS A 74 -8.23 -6.44 -10.49
CA LYS A 74 -8.76 -6.39 -9.14
C LYS A 74 -9.72 -5.22 -8.95
N ILE A 75 -9.40 -4.08 -9.57
CA ILE A 75 -10.26 -2.93 -9.50
C ILE A 75 -11.61 -3.26 -10.14
N ARG A 76 -11.59 -3.84 -11.33
CA ARG A 76 -12.83 -4.17 -12.02
C ARG A 76 -13.64 -5.21 -11.29
N ASN A 77 -12.98 -6.12 -10.61
CA ASN A 77 -13.66 -7.14 -9.83
C ASN A 77 -14.20 -6.63 -8.50
N GLY A 78 -13.98 -5.37 -8.20
CA GLY A 78 -14.53 -4.77 -6.99
C GLY A 78 -13.76 -5.04 -5.73
N GLU A 79 -12.52 -5.50 -5.84
CA GLU A 79 -11.75 -5.83 -4.64
C GLU A 79 -11.40 -4.60 -3.82
N PHE A 80 -11.40 -3.42 -4.45
CA PHE A 80 -11.14 -2.19 -3.72
C PHE A 80 -12.40 -1.37 -3.47
N SER A 81 -13.57 -1.95 -3.78
CA SER A 81 -14.81 -1.24 -3.57
C SER A 81 -15.25 -1.42 -2.14
N VAL A 82 -14.77 -0.56 -1.29
CA VAL A 82 -15.12 -0.63 0.09
C VAL A 82 -16.56 -0.29 0.23
N LYS A 83 -17.33 -1.21 0.76
CA LYS A 83 -18.71 -0.99 0.90
C LYS A 83 -18.98 -0.14 2.02
N ILE A 84 -18.53 0.97 2.04
CA ILE A 84 -18.77 1.84 3.09
C ILE A 84 -20.18 2.09 3.15
N SER A 85 -20.69 1.91 4.22
CA SER A 85 -22.03 2.22 4.37
C SER A 85 -22.19 3.63 4.41
N ARG A 86 -22.01 4.26 3.42
CA ARG A 86 -22.33 5.62 3.46
C ARG A 86 -23.62 5.72 2.77
N GLN A 87 -24.54 5.24 3.22
CA GLN A 87 -25.82 5.41 2.63
C GLN A 87 -26.42 6.70 2.96
#